data_7f9571e524d210f214b26de39ec1c14f
#
_entry.id   7f9571e524d210f214b26de39ec1c14f
#
_cell.length_a   1.000
_cell.length_b   1.000
_cell.length_c   1.000
_cell.angle_alpha   90.00
_cell.angle_beta   90.00
_cell.angle_gamma   90.00
#
_symmetry.space_group_name_H-M   'P 1'
#
loop_
_entity.id
_entity.type
_entity.pdbx_description
1 polymer ?
#
loop_
_entity_poly.entity_id
_entity_poly.type
_entity_poly.pdbx_seq_one_letter_code
_entity_poly.pdbx_strand_id
1 'polypeptide(L)'
;MTALLLLLAMAQAPQRDVRVAPAAATGTIKGVVTTADAQPRPLRRVRVTVTGPAVQPPRVFVTGDEGTFVFDRIPAGRVTLMAAKDGYVTMNYGAPRPGRPGTMVQLAGSQTIDLALRLPRGAVIAGTITDVDGLPAAGVQVVALTSRFIGASGERHLVPAPVPYRCSTDDRGMYRIYGLAAGEYTISAQSQQRAVGPAVPEVRTFTDGRVGAQPLASAIVFYPGTTDLAQARRFPLSAGEERAGIDLQMQYVPLATVSGVVPVTANGAPRYVTMTHLGEIAGVEQTRDARVEPDGRFVFVSIPPGSYMVIARPVPASEPGTTNGAPTAAPSQWFTAPVVVEGQDVTVALSPQPTLSISGRLEFAGSHPPPDVSGLRLPSLNATQTIGTYMLPLPQVQMEAGGRFTVSGILPGSYRLGVFANQGLPGIRTPIGPWWFKSLIVNGRDLLDAPLDLREGTDAAVATFSDKASEVSGTVRDASGAAAPDAVVVIFTTDRGGWFFNSRRVVGLRADRNGRYAVWNLPPGDYRIVASTDLDQGEWFDPSTLDRLLADAGSITVTGVEQQSRDLVIRDRP
;
A
#
# COMPACT_ATOMS: atom_id res chain seq x y z
N MET A 1 33.40 80.95 7.20
CA MET A 1 33.78 79.55 6.79
C MET A 1 33.72 78.68 8.03
N THR A 2 32.61 78.06 8.31
CA THR A 2 32.35 77.29 9.53
C THR A 2 31.99 75.86 9.10
N ALA A 3 32.86 74.91 9.43
CA ALA A 3 32.66 73.49 9.16
C ALA A 3 31.75 72.87 10.23
N LEU A 4 30.66 72.22 9.79
CA LEU A 4 29.70 71.53 10.62
C LEU A 4 30.09 70.04 10.68
N LEU A 5 30.52 69.58 11.84
CA LEU A 5 30.77 68.14 12.15
C LEU A 5 29.44 67.46 12.52
N LEU A 6 29.02 66.53 11.70
CA LEU A 6 27.90 65.63 12.02
C LEU A 6 28.44 64.40 12.79
N LEU A 7 28.07 64.27 14.08
CA LEU A 7 28.26 63.06 14.87
C LEU A 7 27.18 62.05 14.50
N LEU A 8 27.60 60.91 13.93
CA LEU A 8 26.74 59.72 13.76
C LEU A 8 26.74 58.91 15.04
N ALA A 9 25.64 58.97 15.78
CA ALA A 9 25.41 58.06 16.90
C ALA A 9 24.96 56.70 16.36
N MET A 10 25.83 55.70 16.43
CA MET A 10 25.46 54.30 16.22
C MET A 10 24.63 53.79 17.42
N ALA A 11 23.32 53.62 17.19
CA ALA A 11 22.47 52.89 18.14
C ALA A 11 22.83 51.40 18.08
N GLN A 12 23.43 50.90 19.11
CA GLN A 12 23.59 49.46 19.33
C GLN A 12 22.22 48.86 19.63
N ALA A 13 21.73 47.98 18.71
CA ALA A 13 20.56 47.14 18.96
C ALA A 13 20.89 46.19 20.15
N PRO A 14 19.94 45.97 21.07
CA PRO A 14 20.16 45.04 22.16
C PRO A 14 20.36 43.64 21.61
N GLN A 15 21.46 43.00 21.96
CA GLN A 15 21.68 41.56 21.72
C GLN A 15 20.55 40.82 22.42
N ARG A 16 19.71 40.17 21.62
CA ARG A 16 18.75 39.18 22.13
C ARG A 16 19.57 38.04 22.75
N ASP A 17 19.45 37.88 24.06
CA ASP A 17 19.90 36.67 24.74
C ASP A 17 19.33 35.47 24.02
N VAL A 18 20.17 34.73 23.31
CA VAL A 18 19.85 33.42 22.81
C VAL A 18 19.67 32.53 24.04
N ARG A 19 18.42 32.36 24.49
CA ARG A 19 18.10 31.34 25.48
C ARG A 19 18.61 30.01 24.92
N VAL A 20 19.70 29.54 25.45
CA VAL A 20 20.17 28.17 25.24
C VAL A 20 19.03 27.27 25.72
N ALA A 21 18.41 26.57 24.80
CA ALA A 21 17.38 25.61 25.15
C ALA A 21 17.97 24.62 26.18
N PRO A 22 17.28 24.31 27.29
CA PRO A 22 17.81 23.37 28.27
C PRO A 22 18.18 22.07 27.56
N ALA A 23 19.37 21.54 27.84
CA ALA A 23 19.83 20.30 27.27
C ALA A 23 18.76 19.22 27.48
N ALA A 24 18.31 18.62 26.39
CA ALA A 24 17.28 17.59 26.46
C ALA A 24 17.73 16.48 27.41
N ALA A 25 16.89 16.13 28.39
CA ALA A 25 17.19 15.04 29.31
C ALA A 25 17.45 13.77 28.52
N THR A 26 18.52 13.05 28.84
CA THR A 26 18.93 11.84 28.14
C THR A 26 18.89 10.62 29.06
N GLY A 27 18.67 9.44 28.52
CA GLY A 27 18.73 8.16 29.20
C GLY A 27 19.63 7.17 28.47
N THR A 28 19.74 5.98 29.01
CA THR A 28 20.56 4.87 28.47
C THR A 28 19.68 3.68 28.14
N ILE A 29 19.89 3.07 26.97
CA ILE A 29 19.27 1.81 26.58
C ILE A 29 20.39 0.79 26.39
N LYS A 30 20.35 -0.29 27.16
CA LYS A 30 21.28 -1.40 27.06
C LYS A 30 20.54 -2.71 26.90
N GLY A 31 21.25 -3.75 26.51
CA GLY A 31 20.62 -5.06 26.43
C GLY A 31 21.48 -6.10 25.73
N VAL A 32 20.84 -7.24 25.42
CA VAL A 32 21.47 -8.37 24.77
C VAL A 32 20.65 -8.85 23.58
N VAL A 33 21.34 -9.27 22.52
CA VAL A 33 20.74 -9.91 21.36
C VAL A 33 21.12 -11.39 21.36
N THR A 34 20.10 -12.25 21.29
CA THR A 34 20.28 -13.70 21.27
C THR A 34 19.54 -14.35 20.09
N THR A 35 19.85 -15.62 19.83
CA THR A 35 19.01 -16.45 18.92
C THR A 35 17.63 -16.67 19.52
N ALA A 36 16.62 -16.87 18.66
CA ALA A 36 15.26 -17.20 19.09
C ALA A 36 15.05 -18.72 19.28
N ASP A 37 16.14 -19.49 19.30
CA ASP A 37 16.10 -20.94 19.52
C ASP A 37 15.67 -21.30 20.95
N ALA A 38 15.32 -22.56 21.18
CA ALA A 38 14.98 -23.09 22.52
C ALA A 38 16.12 -22.88 23.54
N GLN A 39 17.35 -22.86 23.08
CA GLN A 39 18.55 -22.51 23.87
C GLN A 39 19.15 -21.22 23.30
N PRO A 40 18.76 -20.05 23.81
CA PRO A 40 19.24 -18.77 23.31
C PRO A 40 20.75 -18.65 23.43
N ARG A 41 21.42 -18.26 22.34
CA ARG A 41 22.87 -17.99 22.32
C ARG A 41 23.12 -16.53 21.97
N PRO A 42 24.08 -15.87 22.61
CA PRO A 42 24.48 -14.50 22.26
C PRO A 42 24.83 -14.38 20.78
N LEU A 43 24.41 -13.27 20.15
CA LEU A 43 24.68 -13.02 18.75
C LEU A 43 25.64 -11.84 18.59
N ARG A 44 26.84 -12.13 18.11
CA ARG A 44 27.83 -11.13 17.70
C ARG A 44 27.52 -10.52 16.35
N ARG A 45 28.01 -9.31 16.11
CA ARG A 45 27.86 -8.56 14.84
C ARG A 45 26.40 -8.38 14.43
N VAL A 46 25.52 -8.16 15.40
CA VAL A 46 24.16 -7.73 15.14
C VAL A 46 24.15 -6.21 15.08
N ARG A 47 23.56 -5.67 14.04
CA ARG A 47 23.31 -4.24 13.94
C ARG A 47 22.01 -3.93 14.66
N VAL A 48 22.11 -3.30 15.81
CA VAL A 48 20.97 -2.76 16.56
C VAL A 48 20.81 -1.30 16.18
N THR A 49 19.63 -0.91 15.75
CA THR A 49 19.31 0.47 15.34
C THR A 49 18.24 1.01 16.27
N VAL A 50 18.46 2.18 16.85
CA VAL A 50 17.46 2.93 17.60
C VAL A 50 17.00 4.13 16.78
N THR A 51 15.66 4.30 16.69
CA THR A 51 15.01 5.40 15.98
C THR A 51 13.96 6.05 16.87
N GLY A 52 13.66 7.30 16.61
CA GLY A 52 12.62 8.05 17.34
C GLY A 52 12.55 9.49 16.85
N PRO A 53 11.47 10.23 17.17
CA PRO A 53 11.33 11.62 16.75
C PRO A 53 12.48 12.52 17.20
N ALA A 54 13.03 12.27 18.39
CA ALA A 54 14.17 13.00 18.96
C ALA A 54 15.54 12.35 18.66
N VAL A 55 15.58 11.18 17.98
CA VAL A 55 16.82 10.45 17.63
C VAL A 55 17.05 10.56 16.13
N GLN A 56 17.61 11.70 15.73
CA GLN A 56 17.96 11.96 14.33
C GLN A 56 19.40 12.46 14.24
N PRO A 57 20.23 11.82 13.43
CA PRO A 57 19.97 10.60 12.65
C PRO A 57 19.78 9.35 13.53
N PRO A 58 19.25 8.24 12.96
CA PRO A 58 19.18 6.96 13.66
C PRO A 58 20.53 6.54 14.20
N ARG A 59 20.57 6.01 15.42
CA ARG A 59 21.81 5.53 16.02
C ARG A 59 21.94 4.03 15.87
N VAL A 60 23.14 3.58 15.57
CA VAL A 60 23.45 2.18 15.30
C VAL A 60 24.54 1.70 16.24
N PHE A 61 24.37 0.49 16.77
CA PHE A 61 25.36 -0.23 17.56
C PHE A 61 25.56 -1.64 16.95
N VAL A 62 26.81 -2.11 16.94
CA VAL A 62 27.15 -3.46 16.48
C VAL A 62 27.60 -4.29 17.68
N THR A 63 26.88 -5.39 17.96
CA THR A 63 27.15 -6.23 19.15
C THR A 63 28.49 -6.96 19.06
N GLY A 64 29.19 -7.07 20.21
CA GLY A 64 30.36 -7.92 20.42
C GLY A 64 30.00 -9.40 20.61
N ASP A 65 30.98 -10.19 21.09
CA ASP A 65 30.84 -11.66 21.22
C ASP A 65 29.75 -12.07 22.21
N GLU A 66 29.53 -11.30 23.27
CA GLU A 66 28.48 -11.50 24.26
C GLU A 66 27.09 -11.01 23.81
N GLY A 67 26.96 -10.54 22.57
CA GLY A 67 25.70 -10.05 22.03
C GLY A 67 25.19 -8.77 22.67
N THR A 68 25.95 -8.10 23.51
CA THR A 68 25.54 -6.91 24.27
C THR A 68 25.57 -5.65 23.41
N PHE A 69 24.69 -4.70 23.71
CA PHE A 69 24.66 -3.35 23.13
C PHE A 69 24.36 -2.30 24.20
N VAL A 70 24.85 -1.08 23.97
CA VAL A 70 24.60 0.09 24.83
C VAL A 70 24.45 1.33 23.97
N PHE A 71 23.36 2.08 24.18
CA PHE A 71 23.15 3.40 23.63
C PHE A 71 23.10 4.42 24.78
N ASP A 72 24.15 5.15 24.99
CA ASP A 72 24.21 6.21 25.98
C ASP A 72 23.68 7.52 25.42
N ARG A 73 23.15 8.38 26.30
CA ARG A 73 22.71 9.73 25.97
C ARG A 73 21.67 9.73 24.83
N ILE A 74 20.69 8.84 24.91
CA ILE A 74 19.50 8.89 24.04
C ILE A 74 18.55 9.97 24.58
N PRO A 75 18.09 10.92 23.77
CA PRO A 75 17.10 11.90 24.20
C PRO A 75 15.85 11.22 24.77
N ALA A 76 15.34 11.75 25.88
CA ALA A 76 14.10 11.27 26.48
C ALA A 76 12.95 11.36 25.47
N GLY A 77 12.10 10.33 25.44
CA GLY A 77 11.02 10.23 24.49
C GLY A 77 10.72 8.81 24.06
N ARG A 78 9.94 8.70 22.98
CA ARG A 78 9.60 7.40 22.40
C ARG A 78 10.66 6.98 21.40
N VAL A 79 11.10 5.75 21.52
CA VAL A 79 12.05 5.14 20.60
C VAL A 79 11.61 3.75 20.21
N THR A 80 12.03 3.30 19.04
CA THR A 80 11.89 1.93 18.58
C THR A 80 13.27 1.35 18.33
N LEU A 81 13.41 0.05 18.57
CA LEU A 81 14.66 -0.67 18.32
C LEU A 81 14.42 -1.76 17.29
N MET A 82 15.40 -1.93 16.41
CA MET A 82 15.42 -2.97 15.38
C MET A 82 16.78 -3.66 15.41
N ALA A 83 16.77 -4.98 15.36
CA ALA A 83 17.99 -5.79 15.27
C ALA A 83 18.04 -6.53 13.93
N ALA A 84 19.17 -6.44 13.23
CA ALA A 84 19.39 -7.06 11.92
C ALA A 84 20.77 -7.73 11.89
N LYS A 85 20.83 -8.95 11.33
CA LYS A 85 22.06 -9.70 11.10
C LYS A 85 21.89 -10.61 9.89
N ASP A 86 22.93 -10.72 9.07
CA ASP A 86 22.92 -11.63 7.92
C ASP A 86 22.65 -13.08 8.35
N GLY A 87 21.76 -13.76 7.62
CA GLY A 87 21.33 -15.13 7.94
C GLY A 87 20.25 -15.23 9.01
N TYR A 88 19.80 -14.10 9.57
CA TYR A 88 18.71 -14.02 10.53
C TYR A 88 17.59 -13.11 10.00
N VAL A 89 16.39 -13.32 10.49
CA VAL A 89 15.28 -12.43 10.16
C VAL A 89 15.37 -11.17 11.02
N THR A 90 15.25 -10.01 10.38
CA THR A 90 15.22 -8.73 11.08
C THR A 90 14.02 -8.66 12.03
N MET A 91 14.25 -8.24 13.27
CA MET A 91 13.23 -8.13 14.30
C MET A 91 13.18 -6.73 14.91
N ASN A 92 11.96 -6.25 15.10
CA ASN A 92 11.73 -5.11 15.97
C ASN A 92 11.58 -5.57 17.42
N TYR A 93 12.04 -4.76 18.38
CA TYR A 93 11.87 -5.05 19.81
C TYR A 93 10.40 -5.20 20.16
N GLY A 94 10.04 -6.26 20.88
CA GLY A 94 8.65 -6.55 21.28
C GLY A 94 7.73 -7.02 20.16
N ALA A 95 8.23 -7.20 18.93
CA ALA A 95 7.42 -7.79 17.87
C ALA A 95 7.23 -9.30 18.12
N PRO A 96 6.00 -9.83 18.02
CA PRO A 96 5.73 -11.25 18.24
C PRO A 96 6.33 -12.14 17.15
N ARG A 97 6.42 -11.61 15.93
CA ARG A 97 7.05 -12.31 14.78
C ARG A 97 7.65 -11.32 13.77
N PRO A 98 8.50 -11.80 12.84
CA PRO A 98 9.09 -10.95 11.81
C PRO A 98 8.08 -10.17 11.00
N GLY A 99 8.45 -8.94 10.63
CA GLY A 99 7.60 -8.05 9.83
C GLY A 99 6.53 -7.32 10.64
N ARG A 100 6.38 -7.61 11.94
CA ARG A 100 5.47 -6.89 12.83
C ARG A 100 6.08 -5.60 13.35
N PRO A 101 5.27 -4.57 13.61
CA PRO A 101 5.72 -3.42 14.40
C PRO A 101 6.22 -3.89 15.76
N GLY A 102 7.28 -3.27 16.23
CA GLY A 102 7.77 -3.49 17.58
C GLY A 102 7.04 -2.65 18.61
N THR A 103 7.29 -2.93 19.87
CA THR A 103 6.84 -2.11 20.99
C THR A 103 7.68 -0.85 21.09
N MET A 104 7.04 0.30 21.21
CA MET A 104 7.72 1.57 21.46
C MET A 104 8.22 1.61 22.91
N VAL A 105 9.50 1.91 23.08
CA VAL A 105 10.12 2.09 24.40
C VAL A 105 10.01 3.57 24.80
N GLN A 106 9.38 3.85 25.95
CA GLN A 106 9.35 5.18 26.53
C GLN A 106 10.57 5.35 27.43
N LEU A 107 11.50 6.21 27.03
CA LEU A 107 12.72 6.52 27.80
C LEU A 107 12.53 7.84 28.55
N ALA A 108 12.64 7.81 29.87
CA ALA A 108 12.67 9.02 30.70
C ALA A 108 14.12 9.57 30.84
N GLY A 109 14.24 10.82 31.23
CA GLY A 109 15.54 11.41 31.54
C GLY A 109 16.23 10.66 32.68
N SER A 110 17.52 10.42 32.54
CA SER A 110 18.39 9.66 33.49
C SER A 110 17.98 8.19 33.70
N GLN A 111 17.03 7.67 32.95
CA GLN A 111 16.59 6.29 33.02
C GLN A 111 17.56 5.36 32.29
N THR A 112 17.82 4.20 32.88
CA THR A 112 18.47 3.06 32.18
C THR A 112 17.45 1.96 31.99
N ILE A 113 17.29 1.50 30.74
CA ILE A 113 16.38 0.41 30.35
C ILE A 113 17.22 -0.75 29.84
N ASP A 114 16.92 -1.96 30.30
CA ASP A 114 17.55 -3.20 29.86
C ASP A 114 16.59 -3.99 28.95
N LEU A 115 17.04 -4.36 27.74
CA LEU A 115 16.20 -4.96 26.73
C LEU A 115 16.80 -6.27 26.19
N ALA A 116 15.96 -7.26 25.94
CA ALA A 116 16.35 -8.49 25.26
C ALA A 116 15.73 -8.52 23.85
N LEU A 117 16.54 -8.75 22.84
CA LEU A 117 16.11 -8.98 21.46
C LEU A 117 16.43 -10.42 21.06
N ARG A 118 15.48 -11.07 20.39
CA ARG A 118 15.65 -12.44 19.89
C ARG A 118 15.51 -12.44 18.37
N LEU A 119 16.50 -12.99 17.67
CA LEU A 119 16.51 -13.09 16.23
C LEU A 119 16.24 -14.54 15.79
N PRO A 120 15.14 -14.78 15.05
CA PRO A 120 14.91 -16.07 14.41
C PRO A 120 15.94 -16.32 13.30
N ARG A 121 16.37 -17.55 13.16
CA ARG A 121 17.15 -17.97 11.99
C ARG A 121 16.34 -17.76 10.72
N GLY A 122 16.93 -17.09 9.76
CA GLY A 122 16.32 -16.90 8.45
C GLY A 122 16.34 -18.20 7.65
N ALA A 123 15.24 -18.47 6.98
CA ALA A 123 15.18 -19.54 6.00
C ALA A 123 15.91 -19.14 4.71
N VAL A 124 16.20 -20.12 3.88
CA VAL A 124 16.98 -19.98 2.66
C VAL A 124 16.29 -20.66 1.50
N ILE A 125 16.28 -20.01 0.34
CA ILE A 125 15.92 -20.60 -0.95
C ILE A 125 17.14 -20.53 -1.86
N ALA A 126 17.50 -21.66 -2.47
CA ALA A 126 18.64 -21.75 -3.38
C ALA A 126 18.30 -22.59 -4.60
N GLY A 127 18.95 -22.28 -5.71
CA GLY A 127 18.77 -23.01 -6.97
C GLY A 127 19.70 -22.49 -8.05
N THR A 128 19.48 -22.96 -9.26
CA THR A 128 20.21 -22.57 -10.45
C THR A 128 19.27 -21.96 -11.50
N ILE A 129 19.77 -20.97 -12.21
CA ILE A 129 19.10 -20.41 -13.37
C ILE A 129 19.92 -20.73 -14.60
N THR A 130 19.28 -21.32 -15.59
CA THR A 130 19.88 -21.56 -16.90
C THR A 130 19.25 -20.63 -17.94
N ASP A 131 20.00 -20.38 -19.01
CA ASP A 131 19.48 -19.71 -20.21
C ASP A 131 18.61 -20.66 -21.03
N VAL A 132 18.15 -20.21 -22.20
CA VAL A 132 17.32 -21.02 -23.12
C VAL A 132 18.02 -22.24 -23.66
N ASP A 133 19.35 -22.23 -23.73
CA ASP A 133 20.20 -23.33 -24.23
C ASP A 133 20.60 -24.28 -23.09
N GLY A 134 20.15 -24.05 -21.87
CA GLY A 134 20.48 -24.85 -20.68
C GLY A 134 21.84 -24.54 -20.07
N LEU A 135 22.52 -23.46 -20.52
CA LEU A 135 23.78 -23.01 -19.94
C LEU A 135 23.53 -22.11 -18.71
N PRO A 136 24.49 -22.01 -17.77
CA PRO A 136 24.36 -21.15 -16.61
C PRO A 136 24.09 -19.69 -16.98
N ALA A 137 23.00 -19.10 -16.45
CA ALA A 137 22.64 -17.72 -16.69
C ALA A 137 23.14 -16.81 -15.55
N ALA A 138 24.22 -16.07 -15.80
CA ALA A 138 24.80 -15.13 -14.84
C ALA A 138 24.05 -13.79 -14.81
N GLY A 139 24.03 -13.12 -13.64
CA GLY A 139 23.47 -11.76 -13.46
C GLY A 139 21.95 -11.67 -13.56
N VAL A 140 21.23 -12.79 -13.52
CA VAL A 140 19.77 -12.82 -13.48
C VAL A 140 19.29 -12.39 -12.11
N GLN A 141 18.41 -11.40 -12.05
CA GLN A 141 17.78 -11.00 -10.80
C GLN A 141 16.76 -12.06 -10.35
N VAL A 142 16.90 -12.53 -9.12
CA VAL A 142 16.01 -13.52 -8.52
C VAL A 142 15.31 -12.92 -7.32
N VAL A 143 13.99 -13.04 -7.29
CA VAL A 143 13.16 -12.44 -6.24
C VAL A 143 12.26 -13.52 -5.63
N ALA A 144 12.33 -13.65 -4.30
CA ALA A 144 11.33 -14.39 -3.55
C ALA A 144 10.09 -13.51 -3.39
N LEU A 145 8.95 -13.98 -3.87
CA LEU A 145 7.66 -13.31 -3.78
C LEU A 145 6.81 -13.98 -2.69
N THR A 146 6.15 -13.17 -1.89
CA THR A 146 5.21 -13.61 -0.85
C THR A 146 3.90 -12.86 -0.98
N SER A 147 2.81 -13.46 -0.51
CA SER A 147 1.48 -12.87 -0.60
C SER A 147 1.23 -11.90 0.54
N ARG A 148 0.86 -10.66 0.21
CA ARG A 148 0.46 -9.63 1.19
C ARG A 148 -0.74 -8.83 0.69
N PHE A 149 -1.50 -8.28 1.64
CA PHE A 149 -2.51 -7.29 1.30
C PHE A 149 -1.84 -5.96 0.98
N ILE A 150 -2.10 -5.42 -0.21
CA ILE A 150 -1.55 -4.12 -0.63
C ILE A 150 -2.67 -3.23 -1.17
N GLY A 151 -2.57 -1.95 -0.81
CA GLY A 151 -3.31 -0.87 -1.45
C GLY A 151 -4.81 -0.88 -1.22
N ALA A 152 -5.50 -0.23 -2.14
CA ALA A 152 -6.93 0.06 -2.04
C ALA A 152 -7.86 -1.07 -2.51
N SER A 153 -7.34 -2.12 -3.17
CA SER A 153 -8.17 -3.23 -3.68
C SER A 153 -8.52 -4.27 -2.62
N GLY A 154 -7.68 -4.42 -1.59
CA GLY A 154 -7.85 -5.44 -0.56
C GLY A 154 -7.63 -6.86 -1.04
N GLU A 155 -7.02 -6.98 -2.18
CA GLU A 155 -6.61 -8.26 -2.72
C GLU A 155 -5.22 -8.63 -2.23
N ARG A 156 -4.95 -9.92 -2.22
CA ARG A 156 -3.61 -10.42 -1.92
C ARG A 156 -2.76 -10.35 -3.17
N HIS A 157 -1.73 -9.51 -3.13
CA HIS A 157 -0.76 -9.39 -4.20
C HIS A 157 0.54 -10.10 -3.84
N LEU A 158 1.21 -10.63 -4.85
CA LEU A 158 2.57 -11.11 -4.70
C LEU A 158 3.53 -9.92 -4.68
N VAL A 159 4.29 -9.83 -3.59
CA VAL A 159 5.26 -8.77 -3.38
C VAL A 159 6.63 -9.36 -3.08
N PRO A 160 7.71 -8.64 -3.38
CA PRO A 160 9.03 -9.03 -2.94
C PRO A 160 9.09 -9.25 -1.43
N ALA A 161 9.68 -10.36 -1.01
CA ALA A 161 9.98 -10.61 0.40
C ALA A 161 10.89 -9.50 0.94
N PRO A 162 10.71 -9.06 2.19
CA PRO A 162 11.48 -7.95 2.76
C PRO A 162 12.89 -8.39 3.16
N VAL A 163 13.73 -8.66 2.18
CA VAL A 163 15.17 -8.91 2.39
C VAL A 163 15.96 -7.64 2.09
N PRO A 164 17.03 -7.34 2.87
CA PRO A 164 17.73 -6.05 2.76
C PRO A 164 18.74 -5.97 1.60
N TYR A 165 18.69 -6.90 0.65
CA TYR A 165 19.61 -6.97 -0.47
C TYR A 165 18.89 -7.43 -1.74
N ARG A 166 19.53 -7.23 -2.88
CA ARG A 166 19.09 -7.80 -4.17
C ARG A 166 19.86 -9.08 -4.43
N CYS A 167 19.16 -10.13 -4.83
CA CYS A 167 19.77 -11.40 -5.20
C CYS A 167 19.89 -11.49 -6.74
N SER A 168 21.06 -11.84 -7.20
CA SER A 168 21.31 -12.19 -8.61
C SER A 168 22.17 -13.45 -8.69
N THR A 169 22.07 -14.15 -9.80
CA THR A 169 22.87 -15.35 -10.05
C THR A 169 24.35 -15.02 -10.23
N ASP A 170 25.21 -15.93 -9.80
CA ASP A 170 26.66 -15.90 -10.05
C ASP A 170 27.01 -16.41 -11.48
N ASP A 171 28.30 -16.57 -11.76
CA ASP A 171 28.82 -17.05 -13.05
C ASP A 171 28.44 -18.50 -13.37
N ARG A 172 28.00 -19.27 -12.38
CA ARG A 172 27.50 -20.64 -12.52
C ARG A 172 25.97 -20.71 -12.59
N GLY A 173 25.30 -19.56 -12.67
CA GLY A 173 23.86 -19.46 -12.61
C GLY A 173 23.27 -19.76 -11.24
N MET A 174 24.07 -19.86 -10.17
CA MET A 174 23.60 -20.18 -8.84
C MET A 174 23.08 -18.95 -8.12
N TYR A 175 22.00 -19.11 -7.36
CA TYR A 175 21.48 -18.07 -6.49
C TYR A 175 21.15 -18.60 -5.09
N ARG A 176 21.17 -17.69 -4.10
CA ARG A 176 20.83 -18.01 -2.73
C ARG A 176 20.18 -16.81 -2.05
N ILE A 177 18.88 -16.92 -1.75
CA ILE A 177 18.11 -15.93 -1.00
C ILE A 177 18.03 -16.39 0.45
N TYR A 178 18.51 -15.58 1.38
CA TYR A 178 18.59 -15.92 2.81
C TYR A 178 17.92 -14.84 3.68
N GLY A 179 17.71 -15.15 4.95
CA GLY A 179 17.05 -14.22 5.88
C GLY A 179 15.55 -14.14 5.70
N LEU A 180 14.94 -15.12 5.04
CA LEU A 180 13.51 -15.20 4.83
C LEU A 180 12.78 -15.62 6.11
N ALA A 181 11.65 -15.00 6.39
CA ALA A 181 10.75 -15.44 7.45
C ALA A 181 10.04 -16.74 7.04
N ALA A 182 9.52 -17.50 8.01
CA ALA A 182 8.61 -18.59 7.70
C ALA A 182 7.37 -18.06 6.96
N GLY A 183 6.91 -18.78 5.92
CA GLY A 183 5.78 -18.35 5.10
C GLY A 183 5.67 -19.09 3.78
N GLU A 184 4.74 -18.67 2.94
CA GLU A 184 4.58 -19.15 1.55
C GLU A 184 5.31 -18.25 0.57
N TYR A 185 6.03 -18.89 -0.34
CA TYR A 185 6.85 -18.20 -1.35
C TYR A 185 6.67 -18.79 -2.74
N THR A 186 6.88 -17.97 -3.74
CA THR A 186 7.26 -18.38 -5.10
C THR A 186 8.49 -17.58 -5.52
N ILE A 187 9.21 -18.09 -6.54
CA ILE A 187 10.41 -17.42 -7.05
C ILE A 187 10.11 -16.85 -8.43
N SER A 188 10.58 -15.63 -8.68
CA SER A 188 10.66 -15.06 -10.01
C SER A 188 12.10 -14.78 -10.40
N ALA A 189 12.42 -15.01 -11.67
CA ALA A 189 13.70 -14.71 -12.28
C ALA A 189 13.51 -13.74 -13.44
N GLN A 190 14.34 -12.69 -13.51
CA GLN A 190 14.28 -11.67 -14.56
C GLN A 190 15.69 -11.26 -14.95
N SER A 191 15.97 -11.25 -16.26
CA SER A 191 17.22 -10.67 -16.78
C SER A 191 17.19 -9.15 -16.62
N GLN A 192 18.30 -8.57 -16.17
CA GLN A 192 18.46 -7.11 -16.13
C GLN A 192 18.61 -6.50 -17.53
N GLN A 193 18.99 -7.30 -18.49
CA GLN A 193 19.06 -6.90 -19.91
C GLN A 193 17.66 -7.01 -20.53
N ARG A 194 16.93 -5.92 -20.57
CA ARG A 194 15.58 -5.83 -21.15
C ARG A 194 15.51 -6.10 -22.66
N ALA A 195 16.62 -5.97 -23.36
CA ALA A 195 16.73 -6.28 -24.76
C ALA A 195 17.98 -7.14 -24.96
N VAL A 196 17.80 -8.42 -25.15
CA VAL A 196 18.86 -9.24 -25.69
C VAL A 196 18.84 -9.02 -27.19
N GLY A 197 19.96 -8.57 -27.74
CA GLY A 197 20.18 -8.65 -29.19
C GLY A 197 19.88 -10.07 -29.67
N PRO A 198 19.66 -10.29 -30.95
CA PRO A 198 18.95 -11.43 -31.47
C PRO A 198 19.62 -12.74 -31.08
N ALA A 199 19.00 -13.49 -30.18
CA ALA A 199 19.03 -14.93 -30.27
C ALA A 199 18.42 -15.26 -31.65
N VAL A 200 19.06 -16.02 -32.46
CA VAL A 200 18.73 -16.37 -33.85
C VAL A 200 17.34 -15.91 -34.29
N PRO A 201 17.26 -14.85 -35.12
CA PRO A 201 15.96 -14.25 -35.40
C PRO A 201 15.13 -15.25 -36.19
N GLU A 202 13.99 -15.65 -35.65
CA GLU A 202 12.94 -16.26 -36.46
C GLU A 202 12.50 -15.20 -37.47
N VAL A 203 12.83 -15.42 -38.75
CA VAL A 203 12.41 -14.51 -39.81
C VAL A 203 10.92 -14.69 -40.03
N ARG A 204 10.15 -13.65 -39.74
CA ARG A 204 8.70 -13.63 -39.96
C ARG A 204 8.31 -12.54 -40.96
N THR A 205 7.22 -12.78 -41.65
CA THR A 205 6.58 -11.76 -42.47
C THR A 205 5.60 -11.00 -41.55
N PHE A 206 5.84 -9.72 -41.36
CA PHE A 206 4.95 -8.85 -40.59
C PHE A 206 3.66 -8.54 -41.36
N THR A 207 2.63 -8.07 -40.67
CA THR A 207 1.33 -7.71 -41.28
C THR A 207 1.42 -6.61 -42.33
N ASP A 208 2.52 -5.86 -42.37
CA ASP A 208 2.81 -4.82 -43.37
C ASP A 208 3.64 -5.36 -44.57
N GLY A 209 3.84 -6.69 -44.65
CA GLY A 209 4.57 -7.34 -45.70
C GLY A 209 6.09 -7.30 -45.58
N ARG A 210 6.65 -6.65 -44.55
CA ARG A 210 8.09 -6.69 -44.29
C ARG A 210 8.51 -8.05 -43.76
N VAL A 211 9.66 -8.54 -44.25
CA VAL A 211 10.31 -9.74 -43.73
C VAL A 211 11.45 -9.30 -42.84
N GLY A 212 11.45 -9.73 -41.59
CA GLY A 212 12.47 -9.32 -40.62
C GLY A 212 12.52 -10.23 -39.41
N ALA A 213 13.54 -10.03 -38.59
CA ALA A 213 13.65 -10.71 -37.31
C ALA A 213 12.67 -10.16 -36.32
N GLN A 214 11.86 -11.02 -35.67
CA GLN A 214 10.99 -10.61 -34.58
C GLN A 214 11.87 -10.33 -33.36
N PRO A 215 11.73 -9.14 -32.72
CA PRO A 215 12.48 -8.86 -31.51
C PRO A 215 12.01 -9.78 -30.38
N LEU A 216 12.96 -10.34 -29.65
CA LEU A 216 12.71 -11.16 -28.48
C LEU A 216 13.13 -10.41 -27.23
N ALA A 217 12.44 -10.65 -26.12
CA ALA A 217 12.88 -10.20 -24.80
C ALA A 217 12.89 -11.36 -23.82
N SER A 218 13.78 -11.27 -22.83
CA SER A 218 13.74 -12.16 -21.70
C SER A 218 12.45 -11.93 -20.91
N ALA A 219 11.65 -12.98 -20.74
CA ALA A 219 10.45 -12.94 -19.91
C ALA A 219 10.80 -12.95 -18.42
N ILE A 220 9.87 -12.51 -17.59
CA ILE A 220 9.86 -12.86 -16.18
C ILE A 220 9.40 -14.32 -16.10
N VAL A 221 10.23 -15.18 -15.50
CA VAL A 221 9.91 -16.58 -15.32
C VAL A 221 9.63 -16.85 -13.85
N PHE A 222 8.53 -17.55 -13.58
CA PHE A 222 8.12 -17.97 -12.25
C PHE A 222 8.34 -19.46 -12.06
N TYR A 223 8.64 -19.85 -10.82
CA TYR A 223 8.75 -21.27 -10.48
C TYR A 223 7.40 -22.00 -10.71
N PRO A 224 7.41 -23.20 -11.37
CA PRO A 224 8.55 -24.04 -11.76
C PRO A 224 9.09 -23.80 -13.19
N GLY A 225 8.80 -22.71 -13.87
CA GLY A 225 9.27 -22.42 -15.23
C GLY A 225 8.16 -21.88 -16.14
N THR A 226 7.21 -21.15 -15.59
CA THR A 226 6.12 -20.49 -16.34
C THR A 226 6.34 -18.99 -16.45
N THR A 227 5.85 -18.40 -17.52
CA THR A 227 5.76 -16.93 -17.67
C THR A 227 4.41 -16.38 -17.19
N ASP A 228 3.44 -17.25 -16.88
CA ASP A 228 2.13 -16.91 -16.35
C ASP A 228 2.14 -17.00 -14.82
N LEU A 229 1.92 -15.87 -14.15
CA LEU A 229 1.85 -15.81 -12.70
C LEU A 229 0.75 -16.69 -12.10
N ALA A 230 -0.37 -16.87 -12.80
CA ALA A 230 -1.47 -17.71 -12.33
C ALA A 230 -1.07 -19.19 -12.21
N GLN A 231 -0.07 -19.61 -13.00
CA GLN A 231 0.47 -20.96 -12.98
C GLN A 231 1.70 -21.10 -12.06
N ALA A 232 2.14 -20.02 -11.44
CA ALA A 232 3.28 -20.04 -10.53
C ALA A 232 2.99 -20.91 -9.29
N ARG A 233 3.88 -21.83 -9.00
CA ARG A 233 3.76 -22.72 -7.84
C ARG A 233 4.27 -22.01 -6.59
N ARG A 234 3.44 -22.01 -5.56
CA ARG A 234 3.82 -21.58 -4.21
C ARG A 234 4.25 -22.78 -3.39
N PHE A 235 5.15 -22.56 -2.46
CA PHE A 235 5.61 -23.57 -1.53
C PHE A 235 5.83 -22.98 -0.13
N PRO A 236 5.53 -23.74 0.93
CA PRO A 236 5.81 -23.33 2.30
C PRO A 236 7.31 -23.40 2.60
N LEU A 237 7.79 -22.51 3.45
CA LEU A 237 9.16 -22.43 3.93
C LEU A 237 9.12 -22.25 5.46
N SER A 238 9.72 -23.18 6.20
CA SER A 238 9.77 -23.14 7.67
C SER A 238 10.91 -22.24 8.17
N ALA A 239 10.85 -21.79 9.41
CA ALA A 239 11.91 -20.99 10.01
C ALA A 239 13.25 -21.75 10.02
N GLY A 240 14.30 -21.14 9.47
CA GLY A 240 15.63 -21.73 9.39
C GLY A 240 15.77 -22.89 8.39
N GLU A 241 14.71 -23.22 7.64
CA GLU A 241 14.77 -24.23 6.57
C GLU A 241 15.66 -23.75 5.42
N GLU A 242 16.46 -24.65 4.88
CA GLU A 242 17.19 -24.42 3.62
C GLU A 242 16.59 -25.29 2.52
N ARG A 243 15.93 -24.65 1.56
CA ARG A 243 15.31 -25.29 0.41
C ARG A 243 16.15 -25.06 -0.82
N ALA A 244 16.81 -26.09 -1.27
CA ALA A 244 17.59 -26.12 -2.51
C ALA A 244 16.79 -26.74 -3.67
N GLY A 245 17.30 -26.62 -4.91
CA GLY A 245 16.69 -27.23 -6.09
C GLY A 245 15.48 -26.45 -6.61
N ILE A 246 15.38 -25.17 -6.30
CA ILE A 246 14.38 -24.28 -6.91
C ILE A 246 14.98 -23.71 -8.18
N ASP A 247 15.05 -24.57 -9.21
CA ASP A 247 15.73 -24.27 -10.48
C ASP A 247 14.75 -23.68 -11.49
N LEU A 248 15.24 -22.80 -12.35
CA LEU A 248 14.48 -22.13 -13.40
C LEU A 248 15.29 -22.07 -14.69
N GLN A 249 14.61 -22.15 -15.82
CA GLN A 249 15.17 -21.85 -17.12
C GLN A 249 14.59 -20.54 -17.65
N MET A 250 15.45 -19.62 -18.08
CA MET A 250 15.03 -18.36 -18.69
C MET A 250 14.33 -18.63 -20.00
N GLN A 251 13.35 -17.82 -20.31
CA GLN A 251 12.58 -17.92 -21.54
C GLN A 251 12.62 -16.59 -22.28
N TYR A 252 12.67 -16.66 -23.60
CA TYR A 252 12.44 -15.52 -24.45
C TYR A 252 11.00 -15.53 -24.96
N VAL A 253 10.41 -14.36 -24.98
CA VAL A 253 9.09 -14.13 -25.55
C VAL A 253 9.17 -13.16 -26.71
N PRO A 254 8.40 -13.40 -27.77
CA PRO A 254 8.35 -12.49 -28.90
C PRO A 254 7.72 -11.16 -28.47
N LEU A 255 8.33 -10.06 -28.89
CA LEU A 255 7.80 -8.73 -28.66
C LEU A 255 6.93 -8.32 -29.85
N ALA A 256 5.81 -7.72 -29.52
CA ALA A 256 4.84 -7.22 -30.49
C ALA A 256 4.80 -5.68 -30.52
N THR A 257 4.24 -5.16 -31.58
CA THR A 257 3.82 -3.77 -31.70
C THR A 257 2.30 -3.70 -31.50
N VAL A 258 1.86 -2.81 -30.60
CA VAL A 258 0.43 -2.50 -30.45
C VAL A 258 0.18 -1.10 -31.03
N SER A 259 -0.61 -1.03 -32.08
CA SER A 259 -0.92 0.22 -32.78
C SER A 259 -2.42 0.46 -32.84
N GLY A 260 -2.81 1.70 -33.05
CA GLY A 260 -4.23 2.02 -33.21
C GLY A 260 -4.47 3.49 -33.54
N VAL A 261 -5.75 3.84 -33.61
CA VAL A 261 -6.17 5.20 -33.86
C VAL A 261 -7.19 5.61 -32.79
N VAL A 262 -6.97 6.77 -32.18
CA VAL A 262 -7.95 7.41 -31.30
C VAL A 262 -8.82 8.34 -32.13
N PRO A 263 -10.15 8.22 -32.08
CA PRO A 263 -11.03 9.15 -32.76
C PRO A 263 -10.80 10.59 -32.25
N VAL A 264 -10.62 11.53 -33.17
CA VAL A 264 -10.53 12.97 -32.84
C VAL A 264 -11.94 13.49 -32.62
N THR A 265 -12.19 14.05 -31.46
CA THR A 265 -13.52 14.61 -31.11
C THR A 265 -13.49 16.13 -31.03
N ALA A 266 -14.67 16.75 -31.04
CA ALA A 266 -14.82 18.19 -30.87
C ALA A 266 -14.25 18.74 -29.54
N ASN A 267 -14.12 17.87 -28.54
CA ASN A 267 -13.57 18.21 -27.22
C ASN A 267 -12.04 18.08 -27.13
N GLY A 268 -11.35 17.91 -28.25
CA GLY A 268 -9.92 17.72 -28.35
C GLY A 268 -9.51 16.27 -28.55
N ALA A 269 -8.29 16.08 -29.06
CA ALA A 269 -7.67 14.77 -29.17
C ALA A 269 -6.90 14.45 -27.88
N PRO A 270 -6.93 13.21 -27.39
CA PRO A 270 -6.02 12.76 -26.34
C PRO A 270 -4.56 13.02 -26.77
N ARG A 271 -3.73 13.50 -25.85
CA ARG A 271 -2.29 13.68 -26.12
C ARG A 271 -1.50 12.39 -25.95
N TYR A 272 -2.02 11.52 -25.09
CA TYR A 272 -1.39 10.24 -24.73
C TYR A 272 -2.44 9.15 -24.65
N VAL A 273 -2.01 7.95 -25.00
CA VAL A 273 -2.71 6.71 -24.74
C VAL A 273 -1.88 5.94 -23.74
N THR A 274 -2.52 5.44 -22.72
CA THR A 274 -1.90 4.64 -21.67
C THR A 274 -2.28 3.18 -21.86
N MET A 275 -1.31 2.29 -21.82
CA MET A 275 -1.51 0.84 -21.84
C MET A 275 -1.04 0.25 -20.53
N THR A 276 -1.92 -0.48 -19.85
CA THR A 276 -1.66 -1.09 -18.55
C THR A 276 -1.82 -2.60 -18.62
N HIS A 277 -0.84 -3.34 -18.10
CA HIS A 277 -0.92 -4.79 -17.97
C HIS A 277 -1.95 -5.18 -16.89
N LEU A 278 -2.82 -6.16 -17.19
CA LEU A 278 -3.90 -6.58 -16.28
C LEU A 278 -3.46 -7.62 -15.24
N GLY A 279 -2.24 -8.13 -15.31
CA GLY A 279 -1.67 -9.05 -14.31
C GLY A 279 -0.90 -8.31 -13.22
N GLU A 280 -1.01 -8.75 -11.98
CA GLU A 280 -0.47 -8.03 -10.84
C GLU A 280 0.79 -8.65 -10.26
N ILE A 281 1.92 -7.98 -10.48
CA ILE A 281 3.14 -8.16 -9.70
C ILE A 281 3.54 -6.80 -9.18
N ALA A 282 3.45 -6.58 -7.87
CA ALA A 282 3.90 -5.33 -7.29
C ALA A 282 5.41 -5.14 -7.54
N GLY A 283 5.77 -3.99 -8.10
CA GLY A 283 7.16 -3.64 -8.40
C GLY A 283 7.59 -3.89 -9.87
N VAL A 284 6.71 -4.42 -10.71
CA VAL A 284 6.94 -4.48 -12.16
C VAL A 284 6.25 -3.30 -12.82
N GLU A 285 6.96 -2.60 -13.71
CA GLU A 285 6.38 -1.50 -14.49
C GLU A 285 5.28 -2.04 -15.40
N GLN A 286 4.05 -1.74 -15.05
CA GLN A 286 2.86 -2.31 -15.69
C GLN A 286 2.20 -1.34 -16.67
N THR A 287 2.67 -0.09 -16.70
CA THR A 287 2.04 0.98 -17.46
C THR A 287 3.01 1.60 -18.44
N ARG A 288 2.55 1.82 -19.67
CA ARG A 288 3.30 2.52 -20.72
C ARG A 288 2.43 3.59 -21.36
N ASP A 289 3.03 4.71 -21.68
CA ASP A 289 2.38 5.80 -22.39
C ASP A 289 2.90 5.90 -23.81
N ALA A 290 2.00 6.10 -24.77
CA ALA A 290 2.32 6.42 -26.14
C ALA A 290 1.74 7.79 -26.50
N ARG A 291 2.50 8.58 -27.24
CA ARG A 291 2.01 9.85 -27.75
C ARG A 291 1.03 9.62 -28.90
N VAL A 292 -0.02 10.42 -28.93
CA VAL A 292 -0.96 10.45 -30.05
C VAL A 292 -0.48 11.45 -31.09
N GLU A 293 -0.34 10.98 -32.33
CA GLU A 293 0.00 11.82 -33.47
C GLU A 293 -1.18 12.70 -33.90
N PRO A 294 -0.96 13.77 -34.69
CA PRO A 294 -2.04 14.66 -35.11
C PRO A 294 -3.19 13.99 -35.88
N ASP A 295 -2.94 12.86 -36.52
CA ASP A 295 -3.93 12.05 -37.23
C ASP A 295 -4.65 11.03 -36.32
N GLY A 296 -4.38 11.08 -35.01
CA GLY A 296 -4.96 10.18 -34.00
C GLY A 296 -4.21 8.86 -33.83
N ARG A 297 -3.16 8.60 -34.59
CA ARG A 297 -2.41 7.33 -34.48
C ARG A 297 -1.55 7.29 -33.22
N PHE A 298 -1.42 6.08 -32.67
CA PHE A 298 -0.50 5.78 -31.58
C PHE A 298 0.17 4.42 -31.81
N VAL A 299 1.35 4.25 -31.21
CA VAL A 299 2.11 3.00 -31.32
C VAL A 299 2.83 2.72 -30.00
N PHE A 300 2.66 1.51 -29.49
CA PHE A 300 3.47 0.94 -28.43
C PHE A 300 4.39 -0.11 -29.04
N VAL A 301 5.67 0.01 -28.83
CA VAL A 301 6.67 -0.93 -29.34
C VAL A 301 7.21 -1.83 -28.23
N SER A 302 7.70 -3.01 -28.62
CA SER A 302 8.34 -3.95 -27.68
C SER A 302 7.42 -4.38 -26.53
N ILE A 303 6.21 -4.79 -26.87
CA ILE A 303 5.21 -5.26 -25.92
C ILE A 303 5.31 -6.78 -25.79
N PRO A 304 5.58 -7.30 -24.57
CA PRO A 304 5.59 -8.74 -24.34
C PRO A 304 4.16 -9.32 -24.37
N PRO A 305 4.02 -10.65 -24.55
CA PRO A 305 2.75 -11.32 -24.40
C PRO A 305 2.09 -11.05 -23.06
N GLY A 306 0.76 -10.89 -23.07
CA GLY A 306 -0.03 -10.59 -21.87
C GLY A 306 -1.38 -9.96 -22.20
N SER A 307 -2.17 -9.76 -21.17
CA SER A 307 -3.46 -9.07 -21.25
C SER A 307 -3.29 -7.62 -20.79
N TYR A 308 -3.79 -6.69 -21.60
CA TYR A 308 -3.62 -5.25 -21.37
C TYR A 308 -4.95 -4.52 -21.50
N MET A 309 -5.03 -3.36 -20.84
CA MET A 309 -6.07 -2.37 -21.09
C MET A 309 -5.43 -1.12 -21.69
N VAL A 310 -5.92 -0.71 -22.83
CA VAL A 310 -5.53 0.54 -23.49
C VAL A 310 -6.57 1.61 -23.22
N ILE A 311 -6.14 2.75 -22.72
CA ILE A 311 -7.02 3.86 -22.29
C ILE A 311 -6.50 5.17 -22.88
N ALA A 312 -7.38 5.90 -23.56
CA ALA A 312 -7.13 7.26 -23.97
C ALA A 312 -8.16 8.20 -23.36
N ARG A 313 -7.68 9.26 -22.73
CA ARG A 313 -8.50 10.28 -22.11
C ARG A 313 -8.30 11.61 -22.85
N PRO A 314 -9.35 12.25 -23.36
CA PRO A 314 -9.24 13.63 -23.83
C PRO A 314 -8.78 14.52 -22.67
N VAL A 315 -7.69 15.23 -22.87
CA VAL A 315 -7.24 16.27 -21.93
C VAL A 315 -7.81 17.58 -22.46
N PRO A 316 -8.66 18.27 -21.69
CA PRO A 316 -9.07 19.61 -22.07
C PRO A 316 -7.83 20.46 -22.29
N ALA A 317 -7.84 21.27 -23.34
CA ALA A 317 -6.75 22.20 -23.61
C ALA A 317 -6.60 23.12 -22.39
N SER A 318 -5.52 22.97 -21.66
CA SER A 318 -5.14 23.96 -20.63
C SER A 318 -4.76 25.23 -21.40
N GLU A 319 -5.42 26.33 -21.13
CA GLU A 319 -4.92 27.63 -21.62
C GLU A 319 -3.49 27.83 -21.11
N PRO A 320 -2.57 28.26 -22.01
CA PRO A 320 -1.20 28.53 -21.58
C PRO A 320 -1.22 29.67 -20.56
N GLY A 321 -0.87 29.40 -19.31
CA GLY A 321 -0.70 30.41 -18.27
C GLY A 321 -1.37 30.17 -16.93
N THR A 322 -2.24 29.18 -16.77
CA THR A 322 -2.85 28.84 -15.47
C THR A 322 -2.05 27.78 -14.73
N THR A 323 -1.10 28.21 -13.92
CA THR A 323 -0.30 27.34 -13.01
C THR A 323 -1.03 26.98 -11.71
N ASN A 324 -2.27 27.41 -11.51
CA ASN A 324 -3.09 27.05 -10.35
C ASN A 324 -4.43 26.52 -10.86
N GLY A 325 -4.55 25.17 -10.80
CA GLY A 325 -5.64 24.39 -11.34
C GLY A 325 -7.05 24.87 -10.94
N ALA A 326 -7.68 25.60 -11.84
CA ALA A 326 -9.12 25.53 -11.91
C ALA A 326 -9.53 24.09 -12.26
N PRO A 327 -10.60 23.56 -11.68
CA PRO A 327 -11.04 22.20 -12.00
C PRO A 327 -11.34 22.11 -13.48
N THR A 328 -10.50 21.39 -14.19
CA THR A 328 -10.71 21.09 -15.60
C THR A 328 -12.01 20.29 -15.69
N ALA A 329 -12.93 20.68 -16.55
CA ALA A 329 -14.18 19.97 -16.73
C ALA A 329 -13.92 18.47 -16.94
N ALA A 330 -14.71 17.63 -16.28
CA ALA A 330 -14.58 16.19 -16.43
C ALA A 330 -14.75 15.79 -17.91
N PRO A 331 -13.97 14.86 -18.45
CA PRO A 331 -14.12 14.41 -19.82
C PRO A 331 -15.51 13.79 -20.00
N SER A 332 -16.16 14.11 -21.12
CA SER A 332 -17.49 13.57 -21.46
C SER A 332 -17.43 12.14 -21.97
N GLN A 333 -16.27 11.70 -22.43
CA GLN A 333 -16.05 10.32 -22.89
C GLN A 333 -14.59 9.92 -22.75
N TRP A 334 -14.37 8.61 -22.68
CA TRP A 334 -13.08 7.95 -22.70
C TRP A 334 -13.02 7.00 -23.89
N PHE A 335 -11.83 6.59 -24.25
CA PHE A 335 -11.64 5.54 -25.26
C PHE A 335 -10.90 4.40 -24.60
N THR A 336 -11.47 3.21 -24.66
CA THR A 336 -10.89 2.03 -24.01
C THR A 336 -10.96 0.82 -24.93
N ALA A 337 -9.97 -0.06 -24.81
CA ALA A 337 -10.01 -1.38 -25.41
C ALA A 337 -9.19 -2.38 -24.59
N PRO A 338 -9.72 -3.57 -24.30
CA PRO A 338 -8.92 -4.69 -23.84
C PRO A 338 -8.08 -5.22 -25.00
N VAL A 339 -6.84 -5.61 -24.73
CA VAL A 339 -5.90 -6.11 -25.73
C VAL A 339 -5.20 -7.34 -25.18
N VAL A 340 -5.21 -8.43 -25.94
CA VAL A 340 -4.40 -9.61 -25.68
C VAL A 340 -3.28 -9.64 -26.70
N VAL A 341 -2.05 -9.67 -26.20
CA VAL A 341 -0.83 -9.76 -27.00
C VAL A 341 -0.30 -11.19 -26.86
N GLU A 342 -0.23 -11.91 -27.96
CA GLU A 342 0.28 -13.29 -28.04
C GLU A 342 1.62 -13.36 -28.81
N GLY A 343 2.36 -12.24 -28.82
CA GLY A 343 3.62 -12.14 -29.54
C GLY A 343 3.48 -11.79 -31.01
N GLN A 344 2.28 -11.45 -31.49
CA GLN A 344 2.00 -10.92 -32.83
C GLN A 344 1.64 -9.44 -32.71
N ASP A 345 1.93 -8.67 -33.77
CA ASP A 345 1.51 -7.28 -33.85
C ASP A 345 -0.02 -7.18 -33.80
N VAL A 346 -0.51 -6.22 -33.02
CA VAL A 346 -1.96 -6.04 -32.78
C VAL A 346 -2.36 -4.63 -33.18
N THR A 347 -3.43 -4.54 -33.96
CA THR A 347 -4.10 -3.26 -34.22
C THR A 347 -5.35 -3.14 -33.36
N VAL A 348 -5.44 -2.07 -32.59
CA VAL A 348 -6.50 -1.84 -31.60
C VAL A 348 -7.43 -0.75 -32.10
N ALA A 349 -8.73 -1.04 -32.08
CA ALA A 349 -9.77 -0.05 -32.25
C ALA A 349 -10.29 0.39 -30.86
N LEU A 350 -10.05 1.65 -30.51
CA LEU A 350 -10.54 2.21 -29.26
C LEU A 350 -12.02 2.60 -29.42
N SER A 351 -12.86 2.07 -28.54
CA SER A 351 -14.29 2.38 -28.53
C SER A 351 -14.59 3.54 -27.59
N PRO A 352 -15.40 4.53 -28.03
CA PRO A 352 -15.85 5.62 -27.15
C PRO A 352 -16.73 5.06 -26.03
N GLN A 353 -16.40 5.41 -24.80
CA GLN A 353 -17.18 5.10 -23.61
C GLN A 353 -17.69 6.43 -23.03
N PRO A 354 -19.00 6.71 -23.10
CA PRO A 354 -19.54 7.89 -22.46
C PRO A 354 -19.33 7.81 -20.96
N THR A 355 -19.03 8.94 -20.34
CA THR A 355 -18.94 9.00 -18.90
C THR A 355 -20.31 9.20 -18.28
N LEU A 356 -20.44 8.63 -17.09
CA LEU A 356 -21.63 8.77 -16.26
C LEU A 356 -21.44 9.87 -15.23
N SER A 357 -22.54 10.37 -14.71
CA SER A 357 -22.58 11.28 -13.58
C SER A 357 -23.51 10.78 -12.50
N ILE A 358 -23.16 11.06 -11.26
CA ILE A 358 -24.02 10.89 -10.09
C ILE A 358 -24.28 12.27 -9.54
N SER A 359 -25.53 12.73 -9.61
CA SER A 359 -25.95 13.99 -9.00
C SER A 359 -26.88 13.72 -7.82
N GLY A 360 -26.85 14.62 -6.86
CA GLY A 360 -27.68 14.44 -5.67
C GLY A 360 -27.63 15.63 -4.73
N ARG A 361 -28.09 15.39 -3.50
CA ARG A 361 -28.12 16.39 -2.46
C ARG A 361 -27.43 15.94 -1.18
N LEU A 362 -26.97 16.92 -0.41
CA LEU A 362 -26.48 16.72 0.94
C LEU A 362 -27.63 16.80 1.93
N GLU A 363 -27.65 15.90 2.91
CA GLU A 363 -28.52 15.94 4.07
C GLU A 363 -27.70 15.97 5.34
N PHE A 364 -28.13 16.81 6.32
CA PHE A 364 -27.49 16.95 7.60
C PHE A 364 -28.47 16.49 8.69
N ALA A 365 -28.19 15.32 9.27
CA ALA A 365 -29.02 14.69 10.31
C ALA A 365 -28.39 14.95 11.69
N GLY A 366 -28.81 16.02 12.35
CA GLY A 366 -28.25 16.39 13.64
C GLY A 366 -28.86 17.65 14.23
N SER A 367 -28.27 18.12 15.31
CA SER A 367 -28.69 19.30 16.07
C SER A 367 -27.81 20.54 15.85
N HIS A 368 -26.59 20.33 15.32
CA HIS A 368 -25.70 21.44 15.00
C HIS A 368 -26.06 22.09 13.66
N PRO A 369 -25.76 23.39 13.46
CA PRO A 369 -25.94 24.01 12.15
C PRO A 369 -25.06 23.34 11.11
N PRO A 370 -25.55 23.14 9.87
CA PRO A 370 -24.75 22.61 8.77
C PRO A 370 -23.47 23.43 8.55
N PRO A 371 -22.34 22.77 8.21
CA PRO A 371 -21.11 23.47 7.90
C PRO A 371 -21.21 24.17 6.54
N ASP A 372 -20.24 25.04 6.25
CA ASP A 372 -20.06 25.54 4.88
C ASP A 372 -19.74 24.37 3.94
N VAL A 373 -20.62 24.15 2.97
CA VAL A 373 -20.51 23.03 2.02
C VAL A 373 -19.38 23.20 1.01
N SER A 374 -18.86 24.41 0.82
CA SER A 374 -17.75 24.68 -0.12
C SER A 374 -16.46 23.96 0.25
N GLY A 375 -16.25 23.68 1.53
CA GLY A 375 -15.12 22.93 2.07
C GLY A 375 -15.33 21.42 2.20
N LEU A 376 -16.55 20.93 1.96
CA LEU A 376 -16.87 19.52 2.09
C LEU A 376 -16.21 18.67 0.99
N ARG A 377 -15.69 17.53 1.41
CA ARG A 377 -15.16 16.52 0.50
C ARG A 377 -15.99 15.25 0.63
N LEU A 378 -16.56 14.78 -0.46
CA LEU A 378 -17.16 13.46 -0.50
C LEU A 378 -16.05 12.41 -0.62
N PRO A 379 -16.22 11.21 -0.02
CA PRO A 379 -15.32 10.10 -0.24
C PRO A 379 -15.19 9.76 -1.72
N SER A 380 -14.03 9.28 -2.12
CA SER A 380 -13.76 8.93 -3.51
C SER A 380 -14.51 7.66 -3.92
N LEU A 381 -15.07 7.66 -5.12
CA LEU A 381 -15.57 6.46 -5.76
C LEU A 381 -14.40 5.66 -6.33
N ASN A 382 -14.22 4.44 -5.85
CA ASN A 382 -13.19 3.54 -6.34
C ASN A 382 -13.82 2.42 -7.15
N ALA A 383 -13.28 2.14 -8.33
CA ALA A 383 -13.67 0.95 -9.08
C ALA A 383 -13.37 -0.31 -8.24
N THR A 384 -14.30 -1.26 -8.20
CA THR A 384 -14.10 -2.52 -7.47
C THR A 384 -13.20 -3.49 -8.21
N GLN A 385 -13.09 -3.32 -9.53
CA GLN A 385 -12.13 -4.03 -10.36
C GLN A 385 -10.97 -3.07 -10.64
N THR A 386 -9.83 -3.41 -10.15
CA THR A 386 -8.58 -2.70 -10.48
C THR A 386 -8.20 -3.06 -11.90
N ILE A 387 -8.20 -2.07 -12.79
CA ILE A 387 -7.55 -2.21 -14.09
C ILE A 387 -6.05 -2.00 -13.83
N GLY A 388 -5.36 -3.04 -13.34
CA GLY A 388 -3.98 -2.97 -12.90
C GLY A 388 -3.79 -2.00 -11.72
N THR A 389 -2.53 -1.71 -11.36
CA THR A 389 -2.17 -0.71 -10.33
C THR A 389 -2.47 0.73 -10.78
N TYR A 390 -2.99 0.92 -11.97
CA TYR A 390 -3.35 2.24 -12.48
C TYR A 390 -4.68 2.66 -11.88
N MET A 391 -4.62 3.60 -10.95
CA MET A 391 -5.82 4.27 -10.47
C MET A 391 -6.39 5.08 -11.62
N LEU A 392 -7.57 4.71 -12.09
CA LEU A 392 -8.35 5.58 -12.97
C LEU A 392 -8.41 6.97 -12.32
N PRO A 393 -8.27 8.06 -13.09
CA PRO A 393 -8.40 9.40 -12.52
C PRO A 393 -9.68 9.47 -11.71
N LEU A 394 -9.55 9.95 -10.48
CA LEU A 394 -10.68 10.05 -9.55
C LEU A 394 -11.78 10.90 -10.19
N PRO A 395 -13.06 10.46 -10.11
CA PRO A 395 -14.18 11.27 -10.55
C PRO A 395 -14.14 12.65 -9.90
N GLN A 396 -14.51 13.67 -10.65
CA GLN A 396 -14.52 15.04 -10.14
C GLN A 396 -15.82 15.31 -9.39
N VAL A 397 -15.70 15.82 -8.18
CA VAL A 397 -16.83 16.22 -7.36
C VAL A 397 -16.99 17.73 -7.45
N GLN A 398 -18.13 18.19 -7.91
CA GLN A 398 -18.53 19.59 -7.89
C GLN A 398 -19.62 19.78 -6.83
N MET A 399 -19.43 20.79 -5.98
CA MET A 399 -20.38 21.16 -4.93
C MET A 399 -21.01 22.51 -5.27
N GLU A 400 -22.33 22.59 -5.19
CA GLU A 400 -23.08 23.79 -5.41
C GLU A 400 -23.52 24.43 -4.07
N ALA A 401 -23.70 25.75 -4.07
CA ALA A 401 -24.05 26.53 -2.89
C ALA A 401 -25.36 26.08 -2.19
N GLY A 402 -26.24 25.35 -2.87
CA GLY A 402 -27.49 24.81 -2.30
C GLY A 402 -27.37 23.41 -1.70
N GLY A 403 -26.14 22.88 -1.51
CA GLY A 403 -25.95 21.52 -1.01
C GLY A 403 -26.24 20.43 -2.05
N ARG A 404 -26.29 20.80 -3.33
CA ARG A 404 -26.29 19.85 -4.43
C ARG A 404 -24.85 19.47 -4.77
N PHE A 405 -24.66 18.24 -5.24
CA PHE A 405 -23.36 17.79 -5.71
C PHE A 405 -23.50 17.02 -7.03
N THR A 406 -22.43 17.05 -7.80
CA THR A 406 -22.32 16.23 -9.02
C THR A 406 -20.94 15.58 -9.03
N VAL A 407 -20.93 14.27 -9.18
CA VAL A 407 -19.73 13.47 -9.42
C VAL A 407 -19.73 13.08 -10.89
N SER A 408 -18.76 13.56 -11.66
CA SER A 408 -18.73 13.38 -13.11
C SER A 408 -17.44 12.68 -13.57
N GLY A 409 -17.44 12.19 -14.81
CA GLY A 409 -16.31 11.49 -15.40
C GLY A 409 -16.20 10.03 -14.98
N ILE A 410 -17.30 9.41 -14.55
CA ILE A 410 -17.34 8.02 -14.11
C ILE A 410 -17.52 7.11 -15.33
N LEU A 411 -16.66 6.10 -15.48
CA LEU A 411 -16.86 5.03 -16.48
C LEU A 411 -17.96 4.06 -16.03
N PRO A 412 -18.71 3.43 -16.94
CA PRO A 412 -19.55 2.32 -16.56
C PRO A 412 -18.76 1.21 -15.86
N GLY A 413 -19.27 0.68 -14.77
CA GLY A 413 -18.56 -0.34 -13.98
C GLY A 413 -19.09 -0.48 -12.57
N SER A 414 -18.43 -1.34 -11.80
CA SER A 414 -18.76 -1.57 -10.40
C SER A 414 -17.87 -0.71 -9.51
N TYR A 415 -18.49 0.03 -8.59
CA TYR A 415 -17.82 1.00 -7.72
C TYR A 415 -18.14 0.79 -6.26
N ARG A 416 -17.18 1.10 -5.40
CA ARG A 416 -17.36 1.26 -3.96
C ARG A 416 -16.91 2.65 -3.53
N LEU A 417 -17.52 3.14 -2.49
CA LEU A 417 -16.99 4.32 -1.82
C LEU A 417 -15.75 3.92 -1.03
N GLY A 418 -14.60 4.43 -1.41
CA GLY A 418 -13.35 4.22 -0.68
C GLY A 418 -13.17 5.30 0.38
N VAL A 419 -13.06 4.88 1.61
CA VAL A 419 -12.58 5.75 2.68
C VAL A 419 -11.07 5.53 2.75
N PHE A 420 -10.28 6.40 2.08
CA PHE A 420 -8.82 6.31 2.20
C PHE A 420 -8.36 6.60 3.62
N ALA A 421 -7.35 5.88 4.06
CA ALA A 421 -6.74 6.03 5.38
C ALA A 421 -6.30 7.47 5.75
N ASN A 422 -6.12 8.34 4.76
CA ASN A 422 -5.75 9.74 4.95
C ASN A 422 -6.95 10.69 5.12
N GLN A 423 -8.19 10.19 4.95
CA GLN A 423 -9.42 10.98 5.10
C GLN A 423 -10.33 10.49 6.22
N GLY A 424 -9.79 9.75 7.15
CA GLY A 424 -10.49 9.15 8.26
C GLY A 424 -10.77 7.68 8.00
N LEU A 425 -9.97 6.83 8.63
CA LEU A 425 -10.34 5.42 8.86
C LEU A 425 -11.74 5.37 9.47
N PRO A 426 -12.55 4.33 9.19
CA PRO A 426 -13.71 4.05 10.00
C PRO A 426 -13.29 4.16 11.46
N GLY A 427 -13.84 5.11 12.21
CA GLY A 427 -13.42 5.40 13.57
C GLY A 427 -12.60 6.65 13.80
N ILE A 428 -12.08 7.33 12.78
CA ILE A 428 -11.45 8.64 12.96
C ILE A 428 -12.43 9.73 12.56
N ARG A 429 -12.67 10.69 13.46
CA ARG A 429 -13.47 11.89 13.16
C ARG A 429 -12.81 12.63 11.99
N THR A 430 -13.51 12.75 10.88
CA THR A 430 -13.13 13.71 9.83
C THR A 430 -13.28 15.12 10.42
N PRO A 431 -12.32 16.03 10.22
CA PRO A 431 -12.31 17.34 10.86
C PRO A 431 -13.27 18.34 10.18
N ILE A 432 -14.55 18.00 10.02
CA ILE A 432 -15.60 18.93 9.60
C ILE A 432 -16.44 19.30 10.82
N GLY A 433 -15.78 19.79 11.85
CA GLY A 433 -16.45 20.08 13.11
C GLY A 433 -17.10 18.82 13.71
N PRO A 434 -18.39 18.89 14.14
CA PRO A 434 -19.08 17.76 14.71
C PRO A 434 -19.60 16.74 13.67
N TRP A 435 -19.51 17.05 12.37
CA TRP A 435 -20.14 16.28 11.31
C TRP A 435 -19.24 15.15 10.80
N TRP A 436 -19.82 13.98 10.57
CA TRP A 436 -19.19 12.84 9.95
C TRP A 436 -20.08 12.29 8.82
N PHE A 437 -19.45 11.68 7.81
CA PHE A 437 -20.12 11.14 6.65
C PHE A 437 -20.79 9.79 7.01
N LYS A 438 -22.13 9.77 6.97
CA LYS A 438 -22.94 8.64 7.44
C LYS A 438 -23.28 7.66 6.32
N SER A 439 -23.71 8.15 5.14
CA SER A 439 -24.15 7.31 4.04
C SER A 439 -24.09 8.04 2.70
N LEU A 440 -23.98 7.29 1.63
CA LEU A 440 -24.28 7.72 0.28
C LEU A 440 -25.24 6.72 -0.36
N ILE A 441 -26.52 7.09 -0.39
CA ILE A 441 -27.57 6.28 -1.01
C ILE A 441 -27.63 6.63 -2.48
N VAL A 442 -27.45 5.64 -3.35
CA VAL A 442 -27.62 5.73 -4.80
C VAL A 442 -28.51 4.58 -5.24
N ASN A 443 -29.60 4.89 -5.91
CA ASN A 443 -30.59 3.89 -6.36
C ASN A 443 -31.03 2.95 -5.22
N GLY A 444 -31.24 3.50 -4.02
CA GLY A 444 -31.68 2.75 -2.83
C GLY A 444 -30.60 1.90 -2.15
N ARG A 445 -29.34 1.97 -2.59
CA ARG A 445 -28.21 1.24 -1.97
C ARG A 445 -27.22 2.20 -1.33
N ASP A 446 -26.73 1.85 -0.14
CA ASP A 446 -25.64 2.60 0.49
C ASP A 446 -24.29 2.11 -0.06
N LEU A 447 -23.57 3.00 -0.72
CA LEU A 447 -22.27 2.69 -1.35
C LEU A 447 -21.14 2.46 -0.33
N LEU A 448 -21.38 2.76 0.95
CA LEU A 448 -20.46 2.43 2.03
C LEU A 448 -20.54 0.94 2.43
N ASP A 449 -21.68 0.30 2.20
CA ASP A 449 -21.93 -1.09 2.60
C ASP A 449 -21.93 -2.09 1.44
N ALA A 450 -22.18 -1.62 0.20
CA ALA A 450 -22.27 -2.49 -0.95
C ALA A 450 -21.69 -1.83 -2.22
N PRO A 451 -21.11 -2.60 -3.15
CA PRO A 451 -20.74 -2.07 -4.44
C PRO A 451 -21.99 -1.69 -5.25
N LEU A 452 -21.85 -0.67 -6.08
CA LEU A 452 -22.84 -0.24 -7.05
C LEU A 452 -22.33 -0.55 -8.46
N ASP A 453 -23.11 -1.30 -9.22
CA ASP A 453 -22.88 -1.47 -10.65
C ASP A 453 -23.56 -0.30 -11.40
N LEU A 454 -22.74 0.64 -11.82
CA LEU A 454 -23.16 1.84 -12.54
C LEU A 454 -23.15 1.55 -14.03
N ARG A 455 -24.33 1.52 -14.63
CA ARG A 455 -24.54 1.40 -16.08
C ARG A 455 -25.10 2.68 -16.68
N GLU A 456 -25.78 3.47 -15.86
CA GLU A 456 -26.43 4.73 -16.21
C GLU A 456 -26.15 5.76 -15.13
N GLY A 457 -26.18 7.04 -15.50
CA GLY A 457 -26.12 8.14 -14.56
C GLY A 457 -27.37 8.20 -13.67
N THR A 458 -27.28 8.89 -12.55
CA THR A 458 -28.40 9.13 -11.64
C THR A 458 -28.36 10.54 -11.08
N ASP A 459 -29.52 11.10 -10.79
CA ASP A 459 -29.72 12.41 -10.14
C ASP A 459 -30.37 12.29 -8.75
N ALA A 460 -30.61 11.08 -8.29
CA ALA A 460 -31.32 10.79 -7.05
C ALA A 460 -30.41 10.37 -5.89
N ALA A 461 -29.12 10.72 -5.92
CA ALA A 461 -28.21 10.39 -4.85
C ALA A 461 -28.43 11.26 -3.60
N VAL A 462 -28.32 10.64 -2.42
CA VAL A 462 -28.41 11.34 -1.13
C VAL A 462 -27.18 11.04 -0.29
N ALA A 463 -26.38 12.08 -0.03
CA ALA A 463 -25.22 12.01 0.82
C ALA A 463 -25.58 12.58 2.22
N THR A 464 -25.61 11.72 3.22
CA THR A 464 -26.01 12.12 4.58
C THR A 464 -24.80 12.29 5.49
N PHE A 465 -24.75 13.42 6.17
CA PHE A 465 -23.85 13.70 7.28
C PHE A 465 -24.61 13.68 8.60
N SER A 466 -23.97 13.23 9.67
CA SER A 466 -24.56 13.20 11.02
C SER A 466 -23.61 13.82 12.03
N ASP A 467 -24.13 14.48 13.04
CA ASP A 467 -23.40 14.94 14.23
C ASP A 467 -23.50 13.96 15.41
N LYS A 468 -24.25 12.86 15.23
CA LYS A 468 -24.44 11.80 16.21
C LYS A 468 -23.64 10.58 15.79
N ALA A 469 -22.68 10.18 16.61
CA ALA A 469 -21.80 9.06 16.37
C ALA A 469 -21.95 8.00 17.44
N SER A 470 -21.85 6.72 17.06
CA SER A 470 -21.56 5.65 18.01
C SER A 470 -20.10 5.71 18.45
N GLU A 471 -19.82 5.31 19.66
CA GLU A 471 -18.45 5.12 20.17
C GLU A 471 -18.35 3.78 20.90
N VAL A 472 -17.36 2.99 20.52
CA VAL A 472 -16.95 1.78 21.23
C VAL A 472 -15.52 1.99 21.69
N SER A 473 -15.31 2.07 23.02
CA SER A 473 -14.00 2.34 23.60
C SER A 473 -13.69 1.37 24.74
N GLY A 474 -12.46 1.37 25.21
CA GLY A 474 -12.04 0.50 26.31
C GLY A 474 -10.54 0.39 26.44
N THR A 475 -10.11 -0.57 27.26
CA THR A 475 -8.69 -0.90 27.47
C THR A 475 -8.39 -2.32 27.04
N VAL A 476 -7.19 -2.53 26.50
CA VAL A 476 -6.65 -3.85 26.20
C VAL A 476 -5.58 -4.19 27.24
N ARG A 477 -5.71 -5.34 27.86
CA ARG A 477 -4.76 -5.87 28.85
C ARG A 477 -4.20 -7.22 28.40
N ASP A 478 -3.01 -7.53 28.84
CA ASP A 478 -2.46 -8.89 28.71
C ASP A 478 -3.00 -9.83 29.80
N ALA A 479 -2.58 -11.10 29.76
CA ALA A 479 -2.99 -12.11 30.74
C ALA A 479 -2.56 -11.79 32.18
N SER A 480 -1.56 -10.94 32.38
CA SER A 480 -1.11 -10.48 33.71
C SER A 480 -1.91 -9.28 34.23
N GLY A 481 -2.79 -8.71 33.40
CA GLY A 481 -3.56 -7.51 33.71
C GLY A 481 -2.84 -6.20 33.39
N ALA A 482 -1.62 -6.25 32.85
CA ALA A 482 -0.90 -5.07 32.39
C ALA A 482 -1.49 -4.52 31.10
N ALA A 483 -1.35 -3.20 30.88
CA ALA A 483 -1.77 -2.58 29.63
C ALA A 483 -1.01 -3.21 28.44
N ALA A 484 -1.72 -3.54 27.38
CA ALA A 484 -1.16 -4.10 26.16
C ALA A 484 -1.09 -3.06 25.05
N PRO A 485 -0.03 -2.23 25.02
CA PRO A 485 0.16 -1.26 23.96
C PRO A 485 0.38 -1.97 22.62
N ASP A 486 0.01 -1.31 21.54
CA ASP A 486 0.16 -1.82 20.17
C ASP A 486 -0.64 -3.10 19.83
N ALA A 487 -1.44 -3.63 20.75
CA ALA A 487 -2.40 -4.67 20.45
C ALA A 487 -3.37 -4.18 19.37
N VAL A 488 -3.67 -5.04 18.40
CA VAL A 488 -4.66 -4.74 17.37
C VAL A 488 -6.04 -5.14 17.90
N VAL A 489 -6.92 -4.16 18.00
CA VAL A 489 -8.34 -4.40 18.26
C VAL A 489 -9.06 -4.51 16.94
N VAL A 490 -9.79 -5.61 16.73
CA VAL A 490 -10.60 -5.84 15.55
C VAL A 490 -12.06 -5.88 15.96
N ILE A 491 -12.87 -5.03 15.32
CA ILE A 491 -14.34 -5.03 15.44
C ILE A 491 -14.90 -5.36 14.07
N PHE A 492 -15.73 -6.38 13.97
CA PHE A 492 -16.28 -6.81 12.69
C PHE A 492 -17.70 -7.31 12.83
N THR A 493 -18.51 -7.02 11.79
CA THR A 493 -19.93 -7.45 11.76
C THR A 493 -20.07 -8.96 11.78
N THR A 494 -21.17 -9.46 12.36
CA THR A 494 -21.55 -10.88 12.29
C THR A 494 -22.06 -11.27 10.91
N ASP A 495 -22.47 -10.30 10.10
CA ASP A 495 -22.87 -10.52 8.70
C ASP A 495 -21.63 -10.67 7.82
N ARG A 496 -21.41 -11.87 7.29
CA ARG A 496 -20.28 -12.16 6.40
C ARG A 496 -20.31 -11.38 5.10
N GLY A 497 -21.47 -10.92 4.65
CA GLY A 497 -21.59 -10.02 3.49
C GLY A 497 -20.89 -8.69 3.69
N GLY A 498 -20.66 -8.28 4.93
CA GLY A 498 -19.87 -7.11 5.30
C GLY A 498 -18.34 -7.34 5.40
N TRP A 499 -17.83 -8.56 5.17
CA TRP A 499 -16.40 -8.90 5.30
C TRP A 499 -15.68 -8.67 3.97
N PHE A 500 -15.37 -7.45 3.69
CA PHE A 500 -14.61 -7.06 2.51
C PHE A 500 -13.65 -5.92 2.85
N PHE A 501 -12.70 -5.71 1.97
CA PHE A 501 -11.69 -4.67 2.15
C PHE A 501 -12.30 -3.27 2.26
N ASN A 502 -11.80 -2.47 3.20
CA ASN A 502 -12.31 -1.14 3.54
C ASN A 502 -13.80 -1.10 3.93
N SER A 503 -14.37 -2.24 4.33
CA SER A 503 -15.69 -2.24 4.93
C SER A 503 -15.70 -1.40 6.21
N ARG A 504 -16.62 -0.44 6.33
CA ARG A 504 -16.82 0.31 7.58
C ARG A 504 -17.36 -0.56 8.73
N ARG A 505 -17.77 -1.81 8.40
CA ARG A 505 -18.23 -2.81 9.37
C ARG A 505 -17.12 -3.75 9.83
N VAL A 506 -15.90 -3.53 9.34
CA VAL A 506 -14.69 -4.23 9.75
C VAL A 506 -13.62 -3.20 10.06
N VAL A 507 -13.29 -3.03 11.32
CA VAL A 507 -12.33 -2.01 11.79
C VAL A 507 -11.21 -2.70 12.54
N GLY A 508 -9.97 -2.42 12.13
CA GLY A 508 -8.77 -2.79 12.87
C GLY A 508 -7.98 -1.56 13.27
N LEU A 509 -7.68 -1.41 14.54
CA LEU A 509 -6.87 -0.31 15.05
C LEU A 509 -5.92 -0.80 16.14
N ARG A 510 -4.85 -0.03 16.39
CA ARG A 510 -3.91 -0.33 17.47
C ARG A 510 -4.30 0.42 18.72
N ALA A 511 -4.21 -0.27 19.86
CA ALA A 511 -4.33 0.35 21.17
C ALA A 511 -3.17 1.36 21.37
N ASP A 512 -3.45 2.41 22.14
CA ASP A 512 -2.44 3.40 22.50
C ASP A 512 -1.44 2.84 23.54
N ARG A 513 -0.46 3.68 23.93
CA ARG A 513 0.56 3.34 24.95
C ARG A 513 0.01 2.88 26.31
N ASN A 514 -1.24 3.24 26.62
CA ASN A 514 -1.93 2.88 27.85
C ASN A 514 -2.88 1.69 27.63
N GLY A 515 -2.83 1.05 26.46
CA GLY A 515 -3.74 0.00 26.04
C GLY A 515 -5.14 0.50 25.71
N ARG A 516 -5.38 1.82 25.55
CA ARG A 516 -6.71 2.36 25.25
C ARG A 516 -6.99 2.30 23.75
N TYR A 517 -8.24 2.05 23.43
CA TYR A 517 -8.75 2.12 22.07
C TYR A 517 -10.09 2.84 22.03
N ALA A 518 -10.43 3.43 20.89
CA ALA A 518 -11.75 3.99 20.63
C ALA A 518 -12.06 3.91 19.14
N VAL A 519 -13.25 3.43 18.82
CA VAL A 519 -13.80 3.34 17.47
C VAL A 519 -15.09 4.14 17.42
N TRP A 520 -15.21 5.01 16.45
CA TRP A 520 -16.38 5.84 16.25
C TRP A 520 -17.09 5.48 14.95
N ASN A 521 -18.35 5.85 14.85
CA ASN A 521 -19.14 5.78 13.60
C ASN A 521 -19.37 4.35 13.07
N LEU A 522 -19.39 3.35 13.95
CA LEU A 522 -19.84 2.03 13.56
C LEU A 522 -21.33 2.09 13.19
N PRO A 523 -21.72 1.56 12.02
CA PRO A 523 -23.14 1.41 11.68
C PRO A 523 -23.90 0.56 12.69
N PRO A 524 -25.20 0.76 12.86
CA PRO A 524 -26.01 -0.15 13.68
C PRO A 524 -25.89 -1.59 13.22
N GLY A 525 -25.84 -2.52 14.17
CA GLY A 525 -25.74 -3.96 13.90
C GLY A 525 -25.05 -4.72 15.00
N ASP A 526 -24.95 -6.04 14.80
CA ASP A 526 -24.25 -6.95 15.68
C ASP A 526 -22.82 -7.17 15.22
N TYR A 527 -21.90 -7.07 16.17
CA TYR A 527 -20.47 -7.15 15.91
C TYR A 527 -19.78 -8.14 16.81
N ARG A 528 -18.61 -8.55 16.39
CA ARG A 528 -17.61 -9.26 17.17
C ARG A 528 -16.44 -8.32 17.46
N ILE A 529 -15.87 -8.44 18.66
CA ILE A 529 -14.72 -7.63 19.06
C ILE A 529 -13.66 -8.51 19.71
N VAL A 530 -12.41 -8.33 19.31
CA VAL A 530 -11.26 -9.10 19.80
C VAL A 530 -10.00 -8.26 19.78
N ALA A 531 -9.06 -8.56 20.67
CA ALA A 531 -7.72 -8.00 20.65
C ALA A 531 -6.68 -9.10 20.36
N SER A 532 -5.71 -8.80 19.51
CA SER A 532 -4.63 -9.71 19.13
C SER A 532 -3.32 -8.96 19.00
N THR A 533 -2.19 -9.60 19.32
CA THR A 533 -0.84 -9.08 19.06
C THR A 533 -0.27 -9.54 17.72
N ASP A 534 -0.92 -10.49 17.06
CA ASP A 534 -0.40 -11.18 15.88
C ASP A 534 -1.27 -10.95 14.62
N LEU A 535 -1.48 -9.69 14.26
CA LEU A 535 -2.16 -9.31 13.02
C LEU A 535 -1.35 -8.29 12.23
N ASP A 536 -1.22 -8.51 10.91
CA ASP A 536 -0.67 -7.52 9.98
C ASP A 536 -1.67 -6.38 9.72
N GLN A 537 -1.14 -5.25 9.29
CA GLN A 537 -1.96 -4.14 8.83
C GLN A 537 -2.81 -4.60 7.63
N GLY A 538 -4.14 -4.51 7.78
CA GLY A 538 -5.09 -4.93 6.74
C GLY A 538 -5.46 -6.41 6.76
N GLU A 539 -4.79 -7.27 7.52
CA GLU A 539 -5.10 -8.71 7.61
C GLU A 539 -6.51 -8.99 8.15
N TRP A 540 -7.05 -8.07 8.94
CA TRP A 540 -8.44 -8.14 9.41
C TRP A 540 -9.51 -7.98 8.33
N PHE A 541 -9.15 -7.63 7.10
CA PHE A 541 -10.09 -7.65 5.99
C PHE A 541 -10.16 -9.01 5.28
N ASP A 542 -9.28 -9.96 5.63
CA ASP A 542 -9.34 -11.31 5.10
C ASP A 542 -10.42 -12.12 5.83
N PRO A 543 -11.45 -12.63 5.13
CA PRO A 543 -12.47 -13.46 5.74
C PRO A 543 -11.92 -14.67 6.50
N SER A 544 -10.84 -15.28 6.02
CA SER A 544 -10.21 -16.41 6.71
C SER A 544 -9.58 -16.02 8.06
N THR A 545 -9.06 -14.79 8.15
CA THR A 545 -8.56 -14.21 9.38
C THR A 545 -9.71 -13.91 10.35
N LEU A 546 -10.80 -13.34 9.87
CA LEU A 546 -11.98 -13.08 10.69
C LEU A 546 -12.60 -14.37 11.21
N ASP A 547 -12.65 -15.44 10.39
CA ASP A 547 -13.09 -16.77 10.84
C ASP A 547 -12.23 -17.32 11.99
N ARG A 548 -10.92 -17.15 11.94
CA ARG A 548 -10.01 -17.54 13.03
C ARG A 548 -10.27 -16.74 14.32
N LEU A 549 -10.51 -15.45 14.16
CA LEU A 549 -10.76 -14.53 15.28
C LEU A 549 -12.10 -14.76 15.97
N LEU A 550 -13.10 -15.34 15.30
CA LEU A 550 -14.43 -15.60 15.85
C LEU A 550 -14.39 -16.40 17.17
N ALA A 551 -13.46 -17.34 17.31
CA ALA A 551 -13.36 -18.22 18.47
C ALA A 551 -13.04 -17.44 19.77
N ASP A 552 -12.32 -16.32 19.68
CA ASP A 552 -11.87 -15.52 20.82
C ASP A 552 -12.63 -14.21 20.94
N ALA A 553 -13.53 -13.91 19.99
CA ALA A 553 -14.23 -12.64 19.90
C ALA A 553 -15.47 -12.57 20.82
N GLY A 554 -15.57 -11.51 21.59
CA GLY A 554 -16.78 -11.14 22.32
C GLY A 554 -17.85 -10.54 21.41
N SER A 555 -19.10 -10.56 21.86
CA SER A 555 -20.24 -9.93 21.15
C SER A 555 -20.48 -8.51 21.63
N ILE A 556 -20.89 -7.64 20.71
CA ILE A 556 -21.32 -6.28 20.97
C ILE A 556 -22.40 -5.88 19.95
N THR A 557 -23.46 -5.22 20.42
CA THR A 557 -24.51 -4.67 19.55
C THR A 557 -24.41 -3.15 19.58
N VAL A 558 -24.35 -2.53 18.39
CA VAL A 558 -24.29 -1.08 18.20
C VAL A 558 -25.64 -0.59 17.71
N THR A 559 -26.25 0.39 18.38
CA THR A 559 -27.54 0.98 17.98
C THR A 559 -27.40 2.25 17.15
N GLY A 560 -26.18 2.83 17.07
CA GLY A 560 -25.80 3.89 16.14
C GLY A 560 -25.52 5.26 16.77
N VAL A 561 -25.87 5.50 18.04
CA VAL A 561 -25.68 6.80 18.72
C VAL A 561 -25.17 6.68 20.15
N GLU A 562 -24.87 5.50 20.59
CA GLU A 562 -24.47 5.20 21.96
C GLU A 562 -22.94 5.21 22.14
N GLN A 563 -22.55 5.43 23.40
CA GLN A 563 -21.17 5.20 23.84
C GLN A 563 -21.13 3.92 24.67
N GLN A 564 -20.31 2.97 24.25
CA GLN A 564 -20.14 1.69 24.92
C GLN A 564 -18.67 1.52 25.34
N SER A 565 -18.46 1.05 26.57
CA SER A 565 -17.13 0.68 27.05
C SER A 565 -16.97 -0.82 27.10
N ARG A 566 -15.88 -1.34 26.50
CA ARG A 566 -15.58 -2.77 26.46
C ARG A 566 -14.10 -3.02 26.69
N ASP A 567 -13.72 -3.51 27.87
CA ASP A 567 -12.36 -3.92 28.13
C ASP A 567 -12.08 -5.29 27.54
N LEU A 568 -10.87 -5.47 27.01
CA LEU A 568 -10.43 -6.67 26.31
C LEU A 568 -9.19 -7.24 26.98
N VAL A 569 -9.11 -8.57 27.00
CA VAL A 569 -7.91 -9.29 27.45
C VAL A 569 -7.37 -10.08 26.26
N ILE A 570 -6.08 -9.90 25.98
CA ILE A 570 -5.40 -10.73 24.97
C ILE A 570 -5.29 -12.15 25.50
N ARG A 571 -5.84 -13.08 24.75
CA ARG A 571 -5.66 -14.49 25.01
C ARG A 571 -4.55 -15.00 24.09
N ASP A 572 -3.32 -14.99 24.59
CA ASP A 572 -2.22 -15.62 23.86
C ASP A 572 -2.55 -17.12 23.74
N ARG A 573 -2.75 -17.59 22.53
CA ARG A 573 -2.63 -19.02 22.23
C ARG A 573 -1.16 -19.31 22.01
N PRO A 574 -0.59 -20.31 22.72
CA PRO A 574 0.81 -20.72 22.58
C PRO A 574 1.14 -21.14 21.15
#